data_497890decb5ab2615764726cd811c5ac
#
_entry.id   497890decb5ab2615764726cd811c5ac
#
_cell.length_a   1.000
_cell.length_b   1.000
_cell.length_c   1.000
_cell.angle_alpha   90.00
_cell.angle_beta   90.00
_cell.angle_gamma   90.00
#
_symmetry.space_group_name_H-M   'P 1'
#
loop_
_entity.id
_entity.type
_entity.pdbx_description
1 polymer ?
#
loop_
_entity_poly.entity_id
_entity_poly.type
_entity_poly.pdbx_seq_one_letter_code
_entity_poly.pdbx_strand_id
1 'polypeptide(L)'
;TVQILNLFVLAFLNIPKPKKNINIKRPLSEILFKKELILAILSAALGFSLMSFIMTATPIQIVNICKLGNDVNANIIQWHVIAMFAPSLFTGQLINKLGNLKLMALGVICYLVSIYFGTIGQTEYHFWLSLFLCGLGWNFLFVGGSDIIAKSTNPKEKSIVQGVTDFIIFGSVAFASFMGGNLLVSIGWHMMLYMALIPIFILAFYIIFLWITKVNDSTIKI
;
A
#
# COMPACT_ATOMS: atom_id res chain seq x y z
N THR A 1 10.40 -25.97 -0.75
CA THR A 1 9.55 -26.97 -0.06
C THR A 1 8.11 -26.50 0.12
N VAL A 2 7.84 -25.28 0.64
CA VAL A 2 6.48 -24.73 0.82
C VAL A 2 5.76 -24.55 -0.52
N GLN A 3 6.45 -24.09 -1.55
CA GLN A 3 5.88 -23.89 -2.90
C GLN A 3 5.44 -25.20 -3.55
N ILE A 4 6.16 -26.31 -3.31
CA ILE A 4 5.77 -27.64 -3.82
C ILE A 4 4.49 -28.11 -3.14
N LEU A 5 4.36 -27.87 -1.81
CA LEU A 5 3.13 -28.17 -1.08
C LEU A 5 1.93 -27.38 -1.61
N ASN A 6 2.13 -26.09 -1.93
CA ASN A 6 1.10 -25.25 -2.53
C ASN A 6 0.67 -25.77 -3.93
N LEU A 7 1.62 -26.18 -4.78
CA LEU A 7 1.31 -26.79 -6.07
C LEU A 7 0.49 -28.09 -5.93
N PHE A 8 0.83 -28.89 -4.92
CA PHE A 8 0.08 -30.12 -4.62
C PHE A 8 -1.35 -29.82 -4.19
N VAL A 9 -1.55 -28.84 -3.30
CA VAL A 9 -2.89 -28.39 -2.89
C VAL A 9 -3.69 -27.83 -4.06
N LEU A 10 -3.06 -27.02 -4.93
CA LEU A 10 -3.70 -26.46 -6.11
C LEU A 10 -4.14 -27.52 -7.13
N ALA A 11 -3.40 -28.64 -7.23
CA ALA A 11 -3.76 -29.74 -8.14
C ALA A 11 -5.06 -30.45 -7.76
N PHE A 12 -5.46 -30.40 -6.49
CA PHE A 12 -6.72 -30.97 -5.99
C PHE A 12 -7.90 -29.97 -5.96
N LEU A 13 -7.64 -28.69 -6.27
CA LEU A 13 -8.69 -27.68 -6.33
C LEU A 13 -9.46 -27.76 -7.66
N ASN A 14 -10.73 -28.12 -7.58
CA ASN A 14 -11.64 -28.08 -8.73
C ASN A 14 -12.10 -26.64 -8.99
N ILE A 15 -11.26 -25.88 -9.70
CA ILE A 15 -11.52 -24.45 -9.98
C ILE A 15 -12.51 -24.37 -11.17
N PRO A 16 -13.70 -23.77 -10.98
CA PRO A 16 -14.66 -23.61 -12.08
C PRO A 16 -14.07 -22.72 -13.17
N LYS A 17 -14.13 -23.19 -14.41
CA LYS A 17 -13.61 -22.43 -15.57
C LYS A 17 -14.37 -21.11 -15.72
N PRO A 18 -13.68 -19.98 -15.92
CA PRO A 18 -14.32 -18.68 -16.12
C PRO A 18 -15.20 -18.72 -17.37
N LYS A 19 -16.41 -18.15 -17.28
CA LYS A 19 -17.31 -18.05 -18.45
C LYS A 19 -16.68 -17.12 -19.49
N LYS A 20 -16.50 -17.63 -20.70
CA LYS A 20 -15.72 -17.01 -21.80
C LYS A 20 -16.36 -15.73 -22.41
N ASN A 21 -17.60 -15.42 -22.10
CA ASN A 21 -18.31 -14.26 -22.67
C ASN A 21 -18.35 -13.10 -21.65
N ILE A 22 -17.26 -12.32 -21.62
CA ILE A 22 -17.22 -11.03 -20.91
C ILE A 22 -17.53 -9.94 -21.94
N ASN A 23 -18.81 -9.70 -22.23
CA ASN A 23 -19.23 -8.49 -22.94
C ASN A 23 -19.22 -7.34 -21.94
N ILE A 24 -18.13 -6.58 -21.91
CA ILE A 24 -18.06 -5.32 -21.16
C ILE A 24 -18.92 -4.31 -21.93
N LYS A 25 -20.04 -3.91 -21.32
CA LYS A 25 -20.98 -2.96 -21.96
C LYS A 25 -20.51 -1.50 -21.82
N ARG A 26 -19.55 -1.22 -20.90
CA ARG A 26 -19.04 0.13 -20.64
C ARG A 26 -17.57 0.24 -20.99
N PRO A 27 -17.11 1.36 -21.58
CA PRO A 27 -15.70 1.58 -21.83
C PRO A 27 -14.91 1.59 -20.52
N LEU A 28 -13.73 0.99 -20.53
CA LEU A 28 -12.85 0.85 -19.34
C LEU A 28 -12.49 2.22 -18.73
N SER A 29 -12.34 3.24 -19.58
CA SER A 29 -12.10 4.63 -19.15
C SER A 29 -13.22 5.16 -18.25
N GLU A 30 -14.49 4.93 -18.60
CA GLU A 30 -15.62 5.37 -17.79
C GLU A 30 -15.63 4.73 -16.38
N ILE A 31 -15.09 3.54 -16.25
CA ILE A 31 -14.95 2.84 -14.97
C ILE A 31 -13.77 3.41 -14.18
N LEU A 32 -12.58 3.49 -14.81
CA LEU A 32 -11.34 3.88 -14.14
C LEU A 32 -11.30 5.34 -13.70
N PHE A 33 -11.99 6.24 -14.42
CA PHE A 33 -12.02 7.68 -14.07
C PHE A 33 -13.11 8.07 -13.07
N LYS A 34 -13.80 7.10 -12.46
CA LYS A 34 -14.65 7.42 -11.30
C LYS A 34 -13.78 7.91 -10.14
N LYS A 35 -14.21 8.99 -9.48
CA LYS A 35 -13.44 9.61 -8.37
C LYS A 35 -13.06 8.62 -7.29
N GLU A 36 -13.97 7.72 -6.94
CA GLU A 36 -13.78 6.69 -5.94
C GLU A 36 -12.71 5.68 -6.37
N LEU A 37 -12.73 5.30 -7.64
CA LEU A 37 -11.76 4.32 -8.16
C LEU A 37 -10.38 4.96 -8.33
N ILE A 38 -10.32 6.24 -8.69
CA ILE A 38 -9.06 7.01 -8.68
C ILE A 38 -8.47 7.05 -7.27
N LEU A 39 -9.28 7.36 -6.24
CA LEU A 39 -8.82 7.32 -4.85
C LEU A 39 -8.28 5.93 -4.49
N ALA A 40 -9.03 4.89 -4.83
CA ALA A 40 -8.67 3.52 -4.50
C ALA A 40 -7.34 3.09 -5.15
N ILE A 41 -7.16 3.41 -6.44
CA ILE A 41 -5.93 3.12 -7.18
C ILE A 41 -4.76 3.94 -6.61
N LEU A 42 -4.95 5.25 -6.38
CA LEU A 42 -3.91 6.10 -5.80
C LEU A 42 -3.52 5.64 -4.40
N SER A 43 -4.51 5.31 -3.56
CA SER A 43 -4.27 4.83 -2.20
C SER A 43 -3.47 3.53 -2.18
N ALA A 44 -3.88 2.54 -2.99
CA ALA A 44 -3.18 1.26 -3.08
C ALA A 44 -1.79 1.41 -3.72
N ALA A 45 -1.68 2.16 -4.83
CA ALA A 45 -0.43 2.34 -5.55
C ALA A 45 0.59 3.15 -4.75
N LEU A 46 0.20 4.33 -4.23
CA LEU A 46 1.10 5.18 -3.46
C LEU A 46 1.44 4.56 -2.11
N GLY A 47 0.45 3.94 -1.44
CA GLY A 47 0.70 3.22 -0.19
C GLY A 47 1.73 2.11 -0.38
N PHE A 48 1.59 1.25 -1.38
CA PHE A 48 2.53 0.17 -1.62
C PHE A 48 3.89 0.68 -2.14
N SER A 49 3.89 1.69 -3.01
CA SER A 49 5.12 2.29 -3.51
C SER A 49 5.95 2.93 -2.41
N LEU A 50 5.33 3.68 -1.50
CA LEU A 50 5.99 4.29 -0.35
C LEU A 50 6.59 3.24 0.58
N MET A 51 5.85 2.19 0.88
CA MET A 51 6.35 1.08 1.68
C MET A 51 7.58 0.46 1.03
N SER A 52 7.50 0.09 -0.25
CA SER A 52 8.62 -0.51 -0.99
C SER A 52 9.82 0.42 -1.12
N PHE A 53 9.58 1.71 -1.32
CA PHE A 53 10.60 2.75 -1.39
C PHE A 53 11.43 2.82 -0.11
N ILE A 54 10.77 2.92 1.04
CA ILE A 54 11.42 3.00 2.35
C ILE A 54 12.05 1.65 2.71
N MET A 55 11.32 0.54 2.52
CA MET A 55 11.75 -0.80 2.89
C MET A 55 13.00 -1.25 2.12
N THR A 56 13.13 -0.89 0.83
CA THR A 56 14.31 -1.25 0.02
C THR A 56 15.58 -0.54 0.51
N ALA A 57 15.46 0.70 0.95
CA ALA A 57 16.59 1.50 1.41
C ALA A 57 17.00 1.17 2.87
N THR A 58 16.04 0.78 3.71
CA THR A 58 16.27 0.60 5.16
C THR A 58 17.37 -0.41 5.52
N PRO A 59 17.45 -1.62 4.93
CA PRO A 59 18.53 -2.56 5.25
C PRO A 59 19.91 -1.99 4.94
N ILE A 60 20.04 -1.25 3.85
CA ILE A 60 21.31 -0.61 3.47
C ILE A 60 21.67 0.46 4.50
N GLN A 61 20.69 1.27 4.91
CA GLN A 61 20.89 2.31 5.93
C GLN A 61 21.30 1.69 7.28
N ILE A 62 20.57 0.69 7.77
CA ILE A 62 20.81 0.04 9.07
C ILE A 62 22.16 -0.68 9.10
N VAL A 63 22.41 -1.55 8.12
CA VAL A 63 23.57 -2.46 8.16
C VAL A 63 24.83 -1.78 7.64
N ASN A 64 24.74 -1.11 6.48
CA ASN A 64 25.94 -0.63 5.80
C ASN A 64 26.35 0.79 6.25
N ILE A 65 25.39 1.65 6.56
CA ILE A 65 25.68 3.05 6.92
C ILE A 65 25.75 3.23 8.44
N CYS A 66 24.69 2.83 9.17
CA CYS A 66 24.63 2.99 10.62
C CYS A 66 25.38 1.89 11.40
N LYS A 67 25.76 0.78 10.75
CA LYS A 67 26.50 -0.33 11.36
C LYS A 67 25.81 -0.97 12.57
N LEU A 68 24.48 -0.96 12.62
CA LEU A 68 23.70 -1.54 13.73
C LEU A 68 23.65 -3.07 13.71
N GLY A 69 24.02 -3.70 12.60
CA GLY A 69 24.12 -5.15 12.46
C GLY A 69 22.90 -5.82 11.81
N ASN A 70 23.11 -7.07 11.38
CA ASN A 70 22.07 -7.84 10.68
C ASN A 70 20.94 -8.29 11.60
N ASP A 71 21.20 -8.58 12.86
CA ASP A 71 20.21 -9.05 13.83
C ASP A 71 19.19 -7.94 14.13
N VAL A 72 19.67 -6.70 14.30
CA VAL A 72 18.81 -5.51 14.46
C VAL A 72 17.95 -5.31 13.23
N ASN A 73 18.55 -5.38 12.03
CA ASN A 73 17.82 -5.27 10.78
C ASN A 73 16.73 -6.35 10.63
N ALA A 74 17.06 -7.60 10.94
CA ALA A 74 16.11 -8.72 10.88
C ALA A 74 14.93 -8.52 11.84
N ASN A 75 15.19 -8.07 13.07
CA ASN A 75 14.16 -7.76 14.06
C ASN A 75 13.22 -6.65 13.58
N ILE A 76 13.77 -5.56 13.06
CA ILE A 76 13.00 -4.42 12.54
C ILE A 76 12.10 -4.84 11.36
N ILE A 77 12.66 -5.61 10.41
CA ILE A 77 11.90 -6.13 9.26
C ILE A 77 10.79 -7.07 9.72
N GLN A 78 11.04 -7.94 10.69
CA GLN A 78 10.04 -8.84 11.23
C GLN A 78 8.83 -8.07 11.79
N TRP A 79 9.06 -7.06 12.60
CA TRP A 79 7.98 -6.21 13.13
C TRP A 79 7.27 -5.40 12.07
N HIS A 80 7.99 -4.93 11.05
CA HIS A 80 7.38 -4.29 9.87
C HIS A 80 6.40 -5.24 9.18
N VAL A 81 6.81 -6.48 8.90
CA VAL A 81 5.95 -7.50 8.27
C VAL A 81 4.74 -7.83 9.14
N ILE A 82 4.92 -7.94 10.46
CA ILE A 82 3.80 -8.11 11.40
C ILE A 82 2.84 -6.92 11.28
N ALA A 83 3.33 -5.69 11.25
CA ALA A 83 2.51 -4.48 11.10
C ALA A 83 1.79 -4.40 9.76
N MET A 84 2.35 -4.98 8.69
CA MET A 84 1.69 -5.08 7.38
C MET A 84 0.49 -6.04 7.42
N PHE A 85 0.63 -7.21 8.03
CA PHE A 85 -0.37 -8.28 7.85
C PHE A 85 -1.26 -8.52 9.05
N ALA A 86 -0.78 -8.42 10.29
CA ALA A 86 -1.59 -8.67 11.48
C ALA A 86 -2.83 -7.75 11.58
N PRO A 87 -2.75 -6.45 11.26
CA PRO A 87 -3.93 -5.59 11.29
C PRO A 87 -5.02 -6.01 10.29
N SER A 88 -4.69 -6.72 9.20
CA SER A 88 -5.66 -7.16 8.20
C SER A 88 -6.76 -8.05 8.80
N LEU A 89 -6.50 -8.71 9.92
CA LEU A 89 -7.52 -9.47 10.68
C LEU A 89 -8.66 -8.57 11.18
N PHE A 90 -8.38 -7.28 11.40
CA PHE A 90 -9.32 -6.31 11.96
C PHE A 90 -9.65 -5.16 11.00
N THR A 91 -8.84 -4.95 9.96
CA THR A 91 -8.99 -3.82 9.03
C THR A 91 -10.35 -3.84 8.34
N GLY A 92 -10.89 -5.01 8.00
CA GLY A 92 -12.25 -5.12 7.45
C GLY A 92 -13.32 -4.64 8.43
N GLN A 93 -13.17 -4.91 9.74
CA GLN A 93 -14.08 -4.42 10.77
C GLN A 93 -13.92 -2.89 10.96
N LEU A 94 -12.70 -2.38 10.87
CA LEU A 94 -12.43 -0.95 10.91
C LEU A 94 -13.07 -0.21 9.73
N ILE A 95 -13.00 -0.77 8.52
CA ILE A 95 -13.71 -0.23 7.34
C ILE A 95 -15.21 -0.16 7.60
N ASN A 96 -15.79 -1.19 8.18
CA ASN A 96 -17.22 -1.22 8.48
C ASN A 96 -17.65 -0.17 9.53
N LYS A 97 -16.79 0.12 10.51
CA LYS A 97 -17.05 1.09 11.59
C LYS A 97 -16.70 2.53 11.22
N LEU A 98 -15.54 2.75 10.64
CA LEU A 98 -14.98 4.10 10.38
C LEU A 98 -15.25 4.58 8.96
N GLY A 99 -15.41 3.66 8.00
CA GLY A 99 -15.41 3.94 6.57
C GLY A 99 -14.01 3.95 5.96
N ASN A 100 -13.96 3.83 4.63
CA ASN A 100 -12.70 3.75 3.89
C ASN A 100 -11.88 5.05 3.97
N LEU A 101 -12.52 6.22 3.88
CA LEU A 101 -11.81 7.51 3.89
C LEU A 101 -11.07 7.76 5.20
N LYS A 102 -11.72 7.49 6.34
CA LYS A 102 -11.08 7.67 7.66
C LYS A 102 -9.96 6.67 7.87
N LEU A 103 -10.14 5.43 7.42
CA LEU A 103 -9.08 4.43 7.48
C LEU A 103 -7.85 4.84 6.65
N MET A 104 -8.07 5.32 5.42
CA MET A 104 -6.98 5.82 4.58
C MET A 104 -6.31 7.06 5.17
N ALA A 105 -7.06 7.97 5.79
CA ALA A 105 -6.49 9.11 6.52
C ALA A 105 -5.59 8.65 7.68
N LEU A 106 -5.98 7.62 8.43
CA LEU A 106 -5.12 6.99 9.44
C LEU A 106 -3.85 6.41 8.81
N GLY A 107 -3.96 5.78 7.63
CA GLY A 107 -2.79 5.30 6.89
C GLY A 107 -1.82 6.42 6.50
N VAL A 108 -2.33 7.56 6.05
CA VAL A 108 -1.52 8.76 5.76
C VAL A 108 -0.84 9.27 7.04
N ILE A 109 -1.55 9.34 8.17
CA ILE A 109 -0.97 9.74 9.45
C ILE A 109 0.15 8.78 9.86
N CYS A 110 -0.06 7.47 9.72
CA CYS A 110 0.99 6.49 10.02
C CYS A 110 2.25 6.73 9.18
N TYR A 111 2.12 7.05 7.88
CA TYR A 111 3.27 7.39 7.04
C TYR A 111 3.96 8.67 7.45
N LEU A 112 3.22 9.73 7.78
CA LEU A 112 3.80 10.98 8.25
C LEU A 112 4.61 10.79 9.53
N VAL A 113 4.06 10.04 10.48
CA VAL A 113 4.74 9.72 11.74
C VAL A 113 5.93 8.78 11.50
N SER A 114 5.80 7.82 10.58
CA SER A 114 6.91 6.94 10.12
C SER A 114 8.10 7.77 9.62
N ILE A 115 7.86 8.71 8.70
CA ILE A 115 8.91 9.58 8.16
C ILE A 115 9.49 10.47 9.25
N TYR A 116 8.67 11.03 10.11
CA TYR A 116 9.14 11.82 11.25
C TYR A 116 10.15 11.03 12.10
N PHE A 117 9.80 9.81 12.55
CA PHE A 117 10.73 9.00 13.33
C PHE A 117 11.96 8.56 12.54
N GLY A 118 11.82 8.30 11.26
CA GLY A 118 12.97 7.98 10.39
C GLY A 118 13.93 9.15 10.17
N THR A 119 13.48 10.41 10.40
CA THR A 119 14.30 11.61 10.20
C THR A 119 14.91 12.16 11.49
N ILE A 120 14.28 12.00 12.66
CA ILE A 120 14.78 12.58 13.90
C ILE A 120 15.91 11.77 14.55
N GLY A 121 16.15 10.54 14.12
CA GLY A 121 17.21 9.70 14.66
C GLY A 121 17.51 8.46 13.83
N GLN A 122 18.65 7.84 14.13
CA GLN A 122 19.16 6.67 13.42
C GLN A 122 19.55 5.53 14.39
N THR A 123 18.84 5.41 15.51
CA THR A 123 18.98 4.28 16.42
C THR A 123 18.03 3.14 16.06
N GLU A 124 18.24 1.96 16.61
CA GLU A 124 17.34 0.81 16.46
C GLU A 124 15.88 1.19 16.71
N TYR A 125 15.61 1.93 17.80
CA TYR A 125 14.23 2.37 18.14
C TYR A 125 13.59 3.24 17.06
N HIS A 126 14.35 4.18 16.48
CA HIS A 126 13.84 5.07 15.44
C HIS A 126 13.49 4.29 14.16
N PHE A 127 14.37 3.38 13.74
CA PHE A 127 14.09 2.52 12.59
C PHE A 127 12.92 1.56 12.86
N TRP A 128 12.88 0.97 14.07
CA TRP A 128 11.80 0.07 14.46
C TRP A 128 10.44 0.75 14.38
N LEU A 129 10.29 1.92 15.02
CA LEU A 129 9.02 2.65 15.05
C LEU A 129 8.66 3.20 13.66
N SER A 130 9.64 3.71 12.92
CA SER A 130 9.45 4.18 11.54
C SER A 130 8.92 3.05 10.65
N LEU A 131 9.57 1.89 10.63
CA LEU A 131 9.14 0.78 9.78
C LEU A 131 7.85 0.13 10.26
N PHE A 132 7.61 0.02 11.55
CA PHE A 132 6.36 -0.49 12.09
C PHE A 132 5.17 0.37 11.62
N LEU A 133 5.28 1.70 11.75
CA LEU A 133 4.25 2.64 11.29
C LEU A 133 4.12 2.66 9.75
N CYS A 134 5.22 2.48 9.03
CA CYS A 134 5.22 2.32 7.58
C CYS A 134 4.39 1.09 7.17
N GLY A 135 4.55 -0.05 7.86
CA GLY A 135 3.76 -1.26 7.64
C GLY A 135 2.27 -1.07 7.91
N LEU A 136 1.92 -0.40 9.02
CA LEU A 136 0.53 -0.04 9.35
C LEU A 136 -0.07 0.89 8.29
N GLY A 137 0.66 1.91 7.87
CA GLY A 137 0.25 2.85 6.84
C GLY A 137 -0.07 2.14 5.52
N TRP A 138 0.81 1.22 5.11
CA TRP A 138 0.60 0.37 3.96
C TRP A 138 -0.69 -0.46 4.09
N ASN A 139 -0.89 -1.13 5.22
CA ASN A 139 -2.08 -1.94 5.43
C ASN A 139 -3.37 -1.13 5.26
N PHE A 140 -3.46 0.02 5.90
CA PHE A 140 -4.67 0.85 5.86
C PHE A 140 -4.95 1.43 4.47
N LEU A 141 -3.92 1.86 3.76
CA LEU A 141 -4.06 2.41 2.41
C LEU A 141 -4.35 1.33 1.37
N PHE A 142 -3.62 0.21 1.42
CA PHE A 142 -3.75 -0.87 0.45
C PHE A 142 -5.07 -1.65 0.62
N VAL A 143 -5.41 -2.01 1.86
CA VAL A 143 -6.66 -2.75 2.13
C VAL A 143 -7.87 -1.85 1.90
N GLY A 144 -7.80 -0.56 2.32
CA GLY A 144 -8.86 0.41 2.07
C GLY A 144 -9.10 0.66 0.58
N GLY A 145 -8.02 0.79 -0.21
CA GLY A 145 -8.10 0.92 -1.68
C GLY A 145 -8.65 -0.34 -2.34
N SER A 146 -8.16 -1.51 -1.96
CA SER A 146 -8.60 -2.80 -2.51
C SER A 146 -10.09 -3.06 -2.22
N ASP A 147 -10.59 -2.66 -1.06
CA ASP A 147 -12.01 -2.78 -0.70
C ASP A 147 -12.90 -1.92 -1.62
N ILE A 148 -12.50 -0.68 -1.90
CA ILE A 148 -13.23 0.20 -2.85
C ILE A 148 -13.19 -0.39 -4.25
N ILE A 149 -12.02 -0.85 -4.75
CA ILE A 149 -11.91 -1.49 -6.08
C ILE A 149 -12.88 -2.67 -6.18
N ALA A 150 -12.91 -3.52 -5.15
CA ALA A 150 -13.77 -4.71 -5.13
C ALA A 150 -15.27 -4.35 -5.14
N LYS A 151 -15.68 -3.27 -4.46
CA LYS A 151 -17.07 -2.81 -4.37
C LYS A 151 -17.53 -2.00 -5.58
N SER A 152 -16.62 -1.27 -6.23
CA SER A 152 -16.93 -0.37 -7.36
C SER A 152 -17.07 -1.08 -8.69
N THR A 153 -16.74 -2.37 -8.76
CA THR A 153 -16.68 -3.13 -10.02
C THR A 153 -17.76 -4.20 -10.08
N ASN A 154 -18.46 -4.28 -11.23
CA ASN A 154 -19.40 -5.35 -11.48
C ASN A 154 -18.68 -6.70 -11.68
N PRO A 155 -19.28 -7.85 -11.34
CA PRO A 155 -18.66 -9.17 -11.51
C PRO A 155 -18.12 -9.45 -12.92
N LYS A 156 -18.74 -8.88 -13.95
CA LYS A 156 -18.32 -9.05 -15.37
C LYS A 156 -17.08 -8.22 -15.75
N GLU A 157 -16.83 -7.13 -15.03
CA GLU A 157 -15.75 -6.17 -15.29
C GLU A 157 -14.55 -6.40 -14.35
N LYS A 158 -14.80 -7.10 -13.25
CA LYS A 158 -13.87 -7.23 -12.12
C LYS A 158 -12.48 -7.72 -12.53
N SER A 159 -12.37 -8.75 -13.34
CA SER A 159 -11.07 -9.32 -13.71
C SER A 159 -10.23 -8.36 -14.57
N ILE A 160 -10.87 -7.57 -15.45
CA ILE A 160 -10.13 -6.60 -16.29
C ILE A 160 -9.74 -5.39 -15.47
N VAL A 161 -10.67 -4.84 -14.68
CA VAL A 161 -10.36 -3.71 -13.79
C VAL A 161 -9.25 -4.10 -12.81
N GLN A 162 -9.34 -5.28 -12.20
CA GLN A 162 -8.31 -5.81 -11.30
C GLN A 162 -6.96 -5.91 -12.02
N GLY A 163 -6.91 -6.49 -13.23
CA GLY A 163 -5.67 -6.63 -14.00
C GLY A 163 -5.02 -5.27 -14.30
N VAL A 164 -5.81 -4.26 -14.69
CA VAL A 164 -5.29 -2.90 -14.95
C VAL A 164 -4.83 -2.23 -13.67
N THR A 165 -5.60 -2.32 -12.59
CA THR A 165 -5.23 -1.73 -11.30
C THR A 165 -3.98 -2.39 -10.74
N ASP A 166 -3.86 -3.71 -10.81
CA ASP A 166 -2.67 -4.45 -10.37
C ASP A 166 -1.44 -4.07 -11.20
N PHE A 167 -1.59 -3.90 -12.53
CA PHE A 167 -0.50 -3.42 -13.38
C PHE A 167 0.00 -2.04 -12.95
N ILE A 168 -0.91 -1.10 -12.66
CA ILE A 168 -0.56 0.25 -12.17
C ILE A 168 0.13 0.16 -10.81
N ILE A 169 -0.45 -0.61 -9.87
CA ILE A 169 0.08 -0.76 -8.52
C ILE A 169 1.49 -1.37 -8.55
N PHE A 170 1.66 -2.55 -9.15
CA PHE A 170 2.95 -3.23 -9.15
C PHE A 170 3.99 -2.57 -10.05
N GLY A 171 3.58 -1.90 -11.11
CA GLY A 171 4.46 -1.06 -11.92
C GLY A 171 5.03 0.12 -11.13
N SER A 172 4.17 0.81 -10.36
CA SER A 172 4.62 1.89 -9.47
C SER A 172 5.50 1.40 -8.32
N VAL A 173 5.21 0.21 -7.77
CA VAL A 173 6.05 -0.44 -6.74
C VAL A 173 7.44 -0.76 -7.27
N ALA A 174 7.54 -1.35 -8.47
CA ALA A 174 8.83 -1.66 -9.09
C ALA A 174 9.67 -0.40 -9.31
N PHE A 175 9.04 0.68 -9.81
CA PHE A 175 9.70 1.98 -9.97
C PHE A 175 10.15 2.56 -8.63
N ALA A 176 9.30 2.54 -7.61
CA ALA A 176 9.61 3.06 -6.29
C ALA A 176 10.74 2.28 -5.60
N SER A 177 10.76 0.95 -5.70
CA SER A 177 11.85 0.11 -5.18
C SER A 177 13.18 0.45 -5.84
N PHE A 178 13.19 0.60 -7.18
CA PHE A 178 14.38 1.01 -7.91
C PHE A 178 14.87 2.38 -7.46
N MET A 179 13.96 3.34 -7.31
CA MET A 179 14.30 4.70 -6.87
C MET A 179 14.78 4.72 -5.41
N GLY A 180 14.20 3.93 -4.50
CA GLY A 180 14.58 3.91 -3.08
C GLY A 180 16.05 3.59 -2.86
N GLY A 181 16.56 2.54 -3.51
CA GLY A 181 17.99 2.19 -3.43
C GLY A 181 18.90 3.25 -4.04
N ASN A 182 18.56 3.77 -5.24
CA ASN A 182 19.35 4.78 -5.94
C ASN A 182 19.40 6.11 -5.20
N LEU A 183 18.27 6.59 -4.69
CA LEU A 183 18.20 7.86 -3.98
C LEU A 183 18.91 7.80 -2.62
N LEU A 184 18.85 6.67 -1.93
CA LEU A 184 19.63 6.49 -0.70
C LEU A 184 21.12 6.74 -0.94
N VAL A 185 21.66 6.18 -2.02
CA VAL A 185 23.10 6.31 -2.35
C VAL A 185 23.44 7.70 -2.86
N SER A 186 22.56 8.35 -3.63
CA SER A 186 22.85 9.62 -4.28
C SER A 186 22.62 10.86 -3.41
N ILE A 187 21.54 10.88 -2.62
CA ILE A 187 21.14 12.05 -1.82
C ILE A 187 21.03 11.76 -0.31
N GLY A 188 21.22 10.51 0.10
CA GLY A 188 21.19 10.09 1.49
C GLY A 188 19.79 9.91 2.09
N TRP A 189 19.78 9.35 3.31
CA TRP A 189 18.59 8.89 4.01
C TRP A 189 17.54 9.99 4.26
N HIS A 190 17.95 11.12 4.82
CA HIS A 190 17.01 12.19 5.19
C HIS A 190 16.32 12.80 3.96
N MET A 191 17.09 13.11 2.91
CA MET A 191 16.53 13.68 1.68
C MET A 191 15.61 12.69 0.96
N MET A 192 15.98 11.41 0.96
CA MET A 192 15.12 10.34 0.43
C MET A 192 13.77 10.30 1.16
N LEU A 193 13.77 10.37 2.51
CA LEU A 193 12.53 10.39 3.29
C LEU A 193 11.71 11.67 3.06
N TYR A 194 12.35 12.83 2.91
CA TYR A 194 11.62 14.06 2.57
C TYR A 194 10.96 13.98 1.18
N MET A 195 11.59 13.33 0.21
CA MET A 195 10.95 13.10 -1.10
C MET A 195 9.71 12.19 -0.98
N ALA A 196 9.68 11.26 -0.04
CA ALA A 196 8.51 10.43 0.23
C ALA A 196 7.29 11.23 0.74
N LEU A 197 7.46 12.45 1.24
CA LEU A 197 6.35 13.33 1.65
C LEU A 197 5.50 13.79 0.46
N ILE A 198 6.10 13.93 -0.75
CA ILE A 198 5.40 14.42 -1.94
C ILE A 198 4.16 13.55 -2.26
N PRO A 199 4.29 12.23 -2.50
CA PRO A 199 3.14 11.37 -2.77
C PRO A 199 2.16 11.27 -1.57
N ILE A 200 2.64 11.39 -0.34
CA ILE A 200 1.79 11.41 0.85
C ILE A 200 0.89 12.65 0.86
N PHE A 201 1.44 13.83 0.57
CA PHE A 201 0.64 15.06 0.51
C PHE A 201 -0.35 15.06 -0.66
N ILE A 202 0.02 14.50 -1.81
CA ILE A 202 -0.91 14.31 -2.94
C ILE A 202 -2.10 13.46 -2.50
N LEU A 203 -1.84 12.33 -1.84
CA LEU A 203 -2.90 11.44 -1.35
C LEU A 203 -3.75 12.10 -0.26
N ALA A 204 -3.10 12.78 0.71
CA ALA A 204 -3.79 13.51 1.77
C ALA A 204 -4.73 14.58 1.20
N PHE A 205 -4.24 15.37 0.24
CA PHE A 205 -5.04 16.38 -0.45
C PHE A 205 -6.27 15.76 -1.14
N TYR A 206 -6.09 14.64 -1.83
CA TYR A 206 -7.19 13.99 -2.52
C TYR A 206 -8.24 13.40 -1.54
N ILE A 207 -7.79 12.82 -0.42
CA ILE A 207 -8.70 12.36 0.65
C ILE A 207 -9.49 13.53 1.23
N ILE A 208 -8.84 14.65 1.53
CA ILE A 208 -9.49 15.86 2.06
C ILE A 208 -10.47 16.43 1.04
N PHE A 209 -10.08 16.50 -0.24
CA PHE A 209 -10.95 16.97 -1.32
C PHE A 209 -12.24 16.15 -1.41
N LEU A 210 -12.16 14.82 -1.37
CA LEU A 210 -13.34 13.96 -1.38
C LEU A 210 -14.19 14.11 -0.11
N TRP A 211 -13.56 14.34 1.02
CA TRP A 211 -14.28 14.56 2.27
C TRP A 211 -15.09 15.86 2.25
N ILE A 212 -14.49 16.95 1.76
CA ILE A 212 -15.15 18.27 1.66
C ILE A 212 -16.27 18.23 0.61
N THR A 213 -16.05 17.58 -0.52
CA THR A 213 -17.04 17.49 -1.61
C THR A 213 -18.20 16.55 -1.30
N LYS A 214 -18.23 15.91 -0.11
CA LYS A 214 -19.25 14.98 0.33
C LYS A 214 -19.68 14.04 -0.80
N VAL A 215 -18.71 13.32 -1.35
CA VAL A 215 -19.01 12.32 -2.37
C VAL A 215 -19.92 11.28 -1.75
N ASN A 216 -21.21 11.42 -1.99
CA ASN A 216 -22.29 10.54 -1.53
C ASN A 216 -22.34 9.30 -2.45
N ASP A 217 -21.28 8.52 -2.47
CA ASP A 217 -21.32 7.21 -3.14
C ASP A 217 -21.42 6.10 -2.08
N SER A 218 -22.35 5.18 -2.32
CA SER A 218 -22.58 4.01 -1.46
C SER A 218 -21.36 3.09 -1.33
N THR A 219 -20.35 3.27 -2.19
CA THR A 219 -19.10 2.49 -2.20
C THR A 219 -18.04 3.07 -1.25
N ILE A 220 -18.15 4.36 -0.88
CA ILE A 220 -17.27 5.02 0.08
C ILE A 220 -18.10 5.37 1.31
N LYS A 221 -17.89 4.66 2.42
CA LYS A 221 -18.41 5.10 3.72
C LYS A 221 -17.52 6.25 4.22
N ILE A 222 -18.11 7.41 4.43
CA ILE A 222 -17.49 8.59 5.05
C ILE A 222 -17.58 8.47 6.57
#